data_9f06ebd1770c5f756d23ca59769e874b
#
_entry.id   9f06ebd1770c5f756d23ca59769e874b
#
_cell.length_a   1.000
_cell.length_b   1.000
_cell.length_c   1.000
_cell.angle_alpha   90.00
_cell.angle_beta   90.00
_cell.angle_gamma   90.00
#
_symmetry.space_group_name_H-M   'P 1'
#
loop_
_entity.id
_entity.type
_entity.pdbx_description
1 polymer ?
#
loop_
_entity_poly.entity_id
_entity_poly.type
_entity_poly.pdbx_seq_one_letter_code
_entity_poly.pdbx_strand_id
1 'polypeptide(L)'
;MNFVGKAVAIATLGIMPATAMAQTTVDWLHIETNPGIAELMGKAAAEYDAAHDDTTINVQVLENEAFKAKLTTLLQSDAAPDVFYSWGGGVLTQQYEAGVLRDISGVVSDETRKNIGSAGIGAFTRDGKLLGIAQHVSEVVFWGNKALLEKAGVKPEDMADWDGFLASVKKIKDAGITPISLGGQDKWPAHFYWSYLVVRLAGEDGFNAARAGEGDGFAGEPFVKAGQMFLDLVALEPFQDGFLAADYPTAAGYFGDGKAALHLMGNWDYTTSKTHSASKNGIPDDNLVIIPFPSVAGGAGDPTDTLGGINGWIFHRDASDAAVKFMEWYETADVQQRFAAIGAHIPIVAGGADTLKNPFFREIAQHINNAHWHAIFFDQALGPDVGGVVNDVSVELADNAISAEEAAQLVHEAVLDSK
;
A
#
# COMPACT_ATOMS: atom_id res chain seq x y z
N MET A 1 -18.83 -53.60 78.68
CA MET A 1 -19.52 -52.77 77.63
C MET A 1 -18.45 -51.87 77.02
N ASN A 2 -17.94 -52.33 75.86
CA ASN A 2 -16.84 -51.61 75.18
C ASN A 2 -17.40 -50.77 74.09
N PHE A 3 -17.27 -49.43 74.16
CA PHE A 3 -17.54 -48.50 73.09
C PHE A 3 -16.31 -48.35 72.21
N VAL A 4 -16.44 -48.79 70.96
CA VAL A 4 -15.43 -48.55 69.90
C VAL A 4 -15.80 -47.27 69.18
N GLY A 5 -15.00 -46.24 69.39
CA GLY A 5 -15.14 -45.02 68.66
C GLY A 5 -14.54 -45.14 67.23
N LYS A 6 -15.39 -44.93 66.18
CA LYS A 6 -14.91 -44.80 64.79
C LYS A 6 -14.48 -43.38 64.54
N ALA A 7 -13.18 -43.18 64.28
CA ALA A 7 -12.64 -41.92 63.78
C ALA A 7 -12.96 -41.77 62.28
N VAL A 8 -13.68 -40.72 61.90
CA VAL A 8 -13.91 -40.33 60.52
C VAL A 8 -12.82 -39.36 60.10
N ALA A 9 -11.94 -39.76 59.20
CA ALA A 9 -10.94 -38.89 58.58
C ALA A 9 -11.62 -38.06 57.47
N ILE A 10 -11.75 -36.75 57.67
CA ILE A 10 -12.18 -35.79 56.65
C ILE A 10 -10.96 -35.42 55.81
N ALA A 11 -10.90 -35.92 54.57
CA ALA A 11 -9.93 -35.48 53.58
C ALA A 11 -10.36 -34.11 53.02
N THR A 12 -9.70 -33.06 53.44
CA THR A 12 -9.81 -31.74 52.83
C THR A 12 -9.09 -31.75 51.49
N LEU A 13 -9.85 -31.82 50.37
CA LEU A 13 -9.33 -31.47 49.04
C LEU A 13 -9.01 -29.98 49.02
N GLY A 14 -7.73 -29.62 49.01
CA GLY A 14 -7.28 -28.27 48.75
C GLY A 14 -7.61 -27.88 47.30
N ILE A 15 -8.59 -27.02 47.11
CA ILE A 15 -8.82 -26.32 45.86
C ILE A 15 -7.69 -25.32 45.74
N MET A 16 -6.67 -25.62 44.90
CA MET A 16 -5.71 -24.60 44.45
C MET A 16 -6.48 -23.58 43.63
N PRO A 17 -6.39 -22.27 43.93
CA PRO A 17 -6.95 -21.26 43.06
C PRO A 17 -6.18 -21.35 41.75
N ALA A 18 -6.89 -21.63 40.64
CA ALA A 18 -6.36 -21.39 39.33
C ALA A 18 -6.17 -19.86 39.23
N THR A 19 -4.91 -19.42 39.22
CA THR A 19 -4.58 -18.04 38.87
C THR A 19 -5.04 -17.86 37.43
N ALA A 20 -6.19 -17.19 37.24
CA ALA A 20 -6.58 -16.69 35.93
C ALA A 20 -5.44 -15.74 35.50
N MET A 21 -4.63 -16.15 34.56
CA MET A 21 -3.69 -15.27 33.89
C MET A 21 -4.55 -14.18 33.25
N ALA A 22 -4.24 -12.91 33.50
CA ALA A 22 -4.92 -11.82 32.85
C ALA A 22 -4.66 -11.94 31.34
N GLN A 23 -5.73 -12.11 30.55
CA GLN A 23 -5.65 -12.22 29.12
C GLN A 23 -5.20 -10.86 28.55
N THR A 24 -4.18 -10.87 27.68
CA THR A 24 -3.68 -9.66 27.01
C THR A 24 -4.52 -9.44 25.76
N THR A 25 -5.19 -8.30 25.66
CA THR A 25 -5.84 -7.89 24.39
C THR A 25 -4.83 -7.18 23.51
N VAL A 26 -4.81 -7.53 22.24
CA VAL A 26 -4.03 -6.87 21.18
C VAL A 26 -5.00 -6.19 20.21
N ASP A 27 -5.01 -4.87 20.19
CA ASP A 27 -5.80 -4.07 19.26
C ASP A 27 -5.06 -3.97 17.92
N TRP A 28 -5.62 -4.62 16.89
CA TRP A 28 -5.05 -4.67 15.54
C TRP A 28 -5.89 -3.86 14.57
N LEU A 29 -5.37 -2.71 14.09
CA LEU A 29 -6.05 -1.80 13.18
C LEU A 29 -5.51 -1.93 11.75
N HIS A 30 -6.39 -2.21 10.79
CA HIS A 30 -6.06 -2.30 9.37
C HIS A 30 -7.01 -1.47 8.49
N ILE A 31 -6.66 -1.37 7.19
CA ILE A 31 -7.40 -0.61 6.19
C ILE A 31 -8.19 -1.49 5.21
N GLU A 32 -8.09 -2.80 5.34
CA GLU A 32 -8.65 -3.73 4.37
C GLU A 32 -10.18 -3.81 4.49
N THR A 33 -10.87 -3.42 3.42
CA THR A 33 -12.34 -3.42 3.32
C THR A 33 -12.88 -4.45 2.33
N ASN A 34 -12.00 -5.15 1.56
CA ASN A 34 -12.46 -6.24 0.71
C ASN A 34 -13.00 -7.38 1.58
N PRO A 35 -14.28 -7.79 1.41
CA PRO A 35 -14.91 -8.75 2.33
C PRO A 35 -14.17 -10.09 2.41
N GLY A 36 -13.62 -10.59 1.29
CA GLY A 36 -12.91 -11.87 1.27
C GLY A 36 -11.56 -11.81 2.01
N ILE A 37 -10.84 -10.70 1.87
CA ILE A 37 -9.56 -10.49 2.55
C ILE A 37 -9.81 -10.21 4.04
N ALA A 38 -10.75 -9.34 4.39
CA ALA A 38 -11.12 -9.03 5.77
C ALA A 38 -11.60 -10.30 6.53
N GLU A 39 -12.40 -11.16 5.87
CA GLU A 39 -12.79 -12.45 6.45
C GLU A 39 -11.58 -13.34 6.75
N LEU A 40 -10.59 -13.39 5.84
CA LEU A 40 -9.38 -14.18 6.02
C LEU A 40 -8.52 -13.64 7.17
N MET A 41 -8.42 -12.31 7.32
CA MET A 41 -7.75 -11.66 8.46
C MET A 41 -8.44 -12.00 9.78
N GLY A 42 -9.77 -11.90 9.85
CA GLY A 42 -10.55 -12.27 11.03
C GLY A 42 -10.41 -13.76 11.39
N LYS A 43 -10.33 -14.66 10.39
CA LYS A 43 -10.05 -16.09 10.63
C LYS A 43 -8.65 -16.32 11.19
N ALA A 44 -7.64 -15.60 10.68
CA ALA A 44 -6.28 -15.69 11.20
C ALA A 44 -6.22 -15.21 12.66
N ALA A 45 -6.87 -14.11 13.00
CA ALA A 45 -6.98 -13.66 14.40
C ALA A 45 -7.62 -14.71 15.31
N ALA A 46 -8.77 -15.28 14.91
CA ALA A 46 -9.47 -16.30 15.67
C ALA A 46 -8.66 -17.61 15.81
N GLU A 47 -7.86 -17.97 14.79
CA GLU A 47 -6.96 -19.13 14.85
C GLU A 47 -5.83 -18.91 15.86
N TYR A 48 -5.27 -17.70 15.90
CA TYR A 48 -4.26 -17.33 16.88
C TYR A 48 -4.82 -17.36 18.30
N ASP A 49 -5.99 -16.76 18.54
CA ASP A 49 -6.69 -16.75 19.84
C ASP A 49 -6.94 -18.18 20.35
N ALA A 50 -7.39 -19.07 19.46
CA ALA A 50 -7.65 -20.46 19.84
C ALA A 50 -6.39 -21.26 20.21
N ALA A 51 -5.21 -20.81 19.77
CA ALA A 51 -3.93 -21.44 20.07
C ALA A 51 -3.19 -20.78 21.26
N HIS A 52 -3.64 -19.61 21.74
CA HIS A 52 -2.97 -18.79 22.77
C HIS A 52 -3.99 -18.27 23.79
N ASP A 53 -4.28 -19.08 24.82
CA ASP A 53 -5.29 -18.79 25.85
C ASP A 53 -5.03 -17.49 26.65
N ASP A 54 -3.80 -16.96 26.60
CA ASP A 54 -3.36 -15.74 27.28
C ASP A 54 -3.50 -14.46 26.44
N THR A 55 -3.90 -14.58 25.17
CA THR A 55 -3.97 -13.47 24.22
C THR A 55 -5.31 -13.45 23.50
N THR A 56 -5.85 -12.27 23.22
CA THR A 56 -7.03 -12.05 22.36
C THR A 56 -6.73 -10.95 21.36
N ILE A 57 -7.01 -11.20 20.08
CA ILE A 57 -6.81 -10.23 19.01
C ILE A 57 -8.13 -9.51 18.71
N ASN A 58 -8.18 -8.22 18.97
CA ASN A 58 -9.30 -7.36 18.64
C ASN A 58 -9.05 -6.70 17.28
N VAL A 59 -9.67 -7.23 16.23
CA VAL A 59 -9.50 -6.73 14.87
C VAL A 59 -10.37 -5.49 14.65
N GLN A 60 -9.73 -4.39 14.22
CA GLN A 60 -10.38 -3.12 13.92
C GLN A 60 -10.11 -2.73 12.47
N VAL A 61 -11.09 -2.13 11.81
CA VAL A 61 -10.95 -1.66 10.43
C VAL A 61 -11.38 -0.20 10.31
N LEU A 62 -10.57 0.57 9.59
CA LEU A 62 -10.94 1.87 9.07
C LEU A 62 -10.65 1.86 7.57
N GLU A 63 -11.58 2.39 6.79
CA GLU A 63 -11.33 2.65 5.38
C GLU A 63 -10.12 3.60 5.22
N ASN A 64 -9.39 3.50 4.09
CA ASN A 64 -8.10 4.15 3.84
C ASN A 64 -8.06 5.64 4.21
N GLU A 65 -9.02 6.44 3.72
CA GLU A 65 -9.03 7.88 3.98
C GLU A 65 -9.42 8.19 5.44
N ALA A 66 -10.35 7.41 6.00
CA ALA A 66 -10.72 7.52 7.41
C ALA A 66 -9.55 7.12 8.33
N PHE A 67 -8.75 6.12 7.94
CA PHE A 67 -7.53 5.72 8.66
C PHE A 67 -6.52 6.86 8.67
N LYS A 68 -6.15 7.41 7.51
CA LYS A 68 -5.22 8.55 7.39
C LYS A 68 -5.67 9.75 8.23
N ALA A 69 -6.94 10.12 8.13
CA ALA A 69 -7.49 11.29 8.84
C ALA A 69 -7.51 11.12 10.37
N LYS A 70 -7.69 9.91 10.88
CA LYS A 70 -7.87 9.65 12.31
C LYS A 70 -6.60 9.19 13.03
N LEU A 71 -5.65 8.61 12.30
CA LEU A 71 -4.51 7.89 12.89
C LEU A 71 -3.71 8.74 13.87
N THR A 72 -3.33 9.97 13.50
CA THR A 72 -2.52 10.85 14.34
C THR A 72 -3.18 11.14 15.69
N THR A 73 -4.51 11.40 15.70
CA THR A 73 -5.26 11.62 16.93
C THR A 73 -5.41 10.33 17.73
N LEU A 74 -5.65 9.21 17.04
CA LEU A 74 -5.82 7.91 17.66
C LEU A 74 -4.55 7.46 18.40
N LEU A 75 -3.38 7.64 17.80
CA LEU A 75 -2.06 7.29 18.38
C LEU A 75 -1.69 8.13 19.62
N GLN A 76 -2.39 9.22 19.89
CA GLN A 76 -2.19 10.07 21.08
C GLN A 76 -3.28 9.87 22.16
N SER A 77 -4.18 8.92 21.95
CA SER A 77 -5.30 8.65 22.86
C SER A 77 -5.13 7.32 23.60
N ASP A 78 -5.95 7.12 24.64
CA ASP A 78 -6.02 5.84 25.35
C ASP A 78 -6.62 4.69 24.51
N ALA A 79 -7.13 4.99 23.32
CA ALA A 79 -7.66 4.03 22.35
C ALA A 79 -6.70 3.76 21.20
N ALA A 80 -5.40 4.06 21.38
CA ALA A 80 -4.39 3.76 20.37
C ALA A 80 -4.31 2.25 20.11
N PRO A 81 -4.28 1.79 18.85
CA PRO A 81 -4.11 0.38 18.55
C PRO A 81 -2.69 -0.07 18.91
N ASP A 82 -2.54 -1.35 19.32
CA ASP A 82 -1.21 -1.93 19.55
C ASP A 82 -0.43 -2.09 18.24
N VAL A 83 -1.13 -2.53 17.20
CA VAL A 83 -0.58 -2.79 15.87
C VAL A 83 -1.43 -2.11 14.82
N PHE A 84 -0.80 -1.44 13.87
CA PHE A 84 -1.52 -0.77 12.79
C PHE A 84 -0.75 -0.78 11.47
N TYR A 85 -1.52 -0.63 10.38
CA TYR A 85 -1.00 -0.67 9.03
C TYR A 85 -0.10 0.53 8.72
N SER A 86 0.94 0.30 7.91
CA SER A 86 1.88 1.34 7.48
C SER A 86 2.40 1.10 6.06
N TRP A 87 2.55 2.19 5.32
CA TRP A 87 3.22 2.22 4.02
C TRP A 87 4.72 2.54 4.15
N GLY A 88 5.26 2.66 5.37
CA GLY A 88 6.67 3.00 5.59
C GLY A 88 7.00 4.47 5.27
N GLY A 89 8.15 4.69 4.66
CA GLY A 89 8.58 6.00 4.13
C GLY A 89 8.78 7.10 5.18
N GLY A 90 8.54 8.35 4.77
CA GLY A 90 8.64 9.54 5.61
C GLY A 90 7.55 9.60 6.68
N VAL A 91 6.36 9.01 6.40
CA VAL A 91 5.28 8.89 7.40
C VAL A 91 5.74 8.07 8.59
N LEU A 92 6.39 6.92 8.35
CA LEU A 92 7.00 6.11 9.43
C LEU A 92 8.08 6.91 10.19
N THR A 93 8.90 7.68 9.48
CA THR A 93 9.93 8.51 10.10
C THR A 93 9.33 9.57 11.03
N GLN A 94 8.31 10.29 10.58
CA GLN A 94 7.62 11.28 11.42
C GLN A 94 6.98 10.65 12.66
N GLN A 95 6.34 9.49 12.52
CA GLN A 95 5.76 8.76 13.66
C GLN A 95 6.85 8.31 14.66
N TYR A 96 8.00 7.89 14.17
CA TYR A 96 9.15 7.54 15.00
C TYR A 96 9.69 8.76 15.76
N GLU A 97 9.88 9.89 15.10
CA GLU A 97 10.33 11.15 15.69
C GLU A 97 9.34 11.72 16.71
N ALA A 98 8.04 11.53 16.47
CA ALA A 98 6.98 11.85 17.43
C ALA A 98 6.97 10.93 18.68
N GLY A 99 7.81 9.88 18.71
CA GLY A 99 7.94 8.97 19.84
C GLY A 99 6.70 8.10 20.09
N VAL A 100 5.86 7.87 19.06
CA VAL A 100 4.64 7.04 19.18
C VAL A 100 4.86 5.58 18.81
N LEU A 101 6.06 5.22 18.30
CA LEU A 101 6.39 3.87 17.86
C LEU A 101 7.29 3.13 18.85
N ARG A 102 7.06 1.83 18.96
CA ARG A 102 7.85 0.89 19.75
C ARG A 102 9.04 0.38 18.94
N ASP A 103 10.23 0.36 19.56
CA ASP A 103 11.38 -0.42 19.08
C ASP A 103 11.16 -1.90 19.41
N ILE A 104 10.98 -2.71 18.39
CA ILE A 104 10.79 -4.17 18.51
C ILE A 104 12.07 -4.97 18.27
N SER A 105 13.21 -4.30 18.15
CA SER A 105 14.51 -4.95 17.83
C SER A 105 14.89 -6.06 18.80
N GLY A 106 14.55 -5.92 20.08
CA GLY A 106 14.85 -6.91 21.11
C GLY A 106 13.82 -8.04 21.24
N VAL A 107 12.70 -7.97 20.53
CA VAL A 107 11.56 -8.91 20.65
C VAL A 107 11.42 -9.80 19.43
N VAL A 108 11.58 -9.23 18.22
CA VAL A 108 11.47 -9.97 16.96
C VAL A 108 12.56 -11.02 16.84
N SER A 109 12.17 -12.25 16.52
CA SER A 109 13.04 -13.40 16.36
C SER A 109 13.99 -13.26 15.16
N ASP A 110 15.14 -13.94 15.23
CA ASP A 110 16.08 -14.03 14.10
C ASP A 110 15.46 -14.75 12.89
N GLU A 111 14.53 -15.67 13.15
CA GLU A 111 13.81 -16.39 12.09
C GLU A 111 12.92 -15.44 11.29
N THR A 112 12.11 -14.60 11.95
CA THR A 112 11.27 -13.60 11.31
C THR A 112 12.12 -12.60 10.50
N ARG A 113 13.23 -12.11 11.08
CA ARG A 113 14.16 -11.21 10.35
C ARG A 113 14.71 -11.84 9.09
N LYS A 114 15.12 -13.12 9.18
CA LYS A 114 15.66 -13.86 8.03
C LYS A 114 14.60 -14.07 6.96
N ASN A 115 13.37 -14.40 7.35
CA ASN A 115 12.28 -14.72 6.43
C ASN A 115 11.75 -13.48 5.71
N ILE A 116 11.71 -12.33 6.37
CA ILE A 116 11.31 -11.02 5.76
C ILE A 116 12.41 -10.46 4.85
N GLY A 117 13.68 -10.79 5.15
CA GLY A 117 14.82 -10.35 4.34
C GLY A 117 15.21 -8.89 4.54
N SER A 118 16.33 -8.51 3.92
CA SER A 118 16.94 -7.18 4.13
C SER A 118 16.06 -6.02 3.66
N ALA A 119 15.33 -6.17 2.56
CA ALA A 119 14.46 -5.13 2.02
C ALA A 119 13.30 -4.82 2.98
N GLY A 120 12.61 -5.85 3.48
CA GLY A 120 11.51 -5.66 4.42
C GLY A 120 11.97 -5.13 5.78
N ILE A 121 13.11 -5.60 6.29
CA ILE A 121 13.73 -5.05 7.51
C ILE A 121 14.14 -3.60 7.30
N GLY A 122 14.78 -3.26 6.18
CA GLY A 122 15.23 -1.90 5.86
C GLY A 122 14.06 -0.91 5.76
N ALA A 123 12.93 -1.32 5.18
CA ALA A 123 11.74 -0.47 5.03
C ALA A 123 11.20 0.03 6.38
N PHE A 124 11.29 -0.78 7.43
CA PHE A 124 10.77 -0.48 8.77
C PHE A 124 11.85 -0.22 9.84
N THR A 125 13.09 0.06 9.42
CA THR A 125 14.19 0.43 10.34
C THR A 125 14.48 1.92 10.27
N ARG A 126 14.57 2.59 11.43
CA ARG A 126 15.03 3.98 11.59
C ARG A 126 16.05 4.05 12.72
N ASP A 127 17.17 4.71 12.51
CA ASP A 127 18.26 4.86 13.49
C ASP A 127 18.70 3.53 14.13
N GLY A 128 18.72 2.46 13.33
CA GLY A 128 19.07 1.12 13.79
C GLY A 128 17.99 0.39 14.61
N LYS A 129 16.83 1.01 14.83
CA LYS A 129 15.69 0.42 15.52
C LYS A 129 14.69 -0.16 14.53
N LEU A 130 14.26 -1.38 14.76
CA LEU A 130 13.19 -2.01 13.99
C LEU A 130 11.85 -1.60 14.60
N LEU A 131 11.00 -0.99 13.80
CA LEU A 131 9.72 -0.39 14.23
C LEU A 131 8.50 -1.18 13.71
N GLY A 132 8.71 -2.13 12.80
CA GLY A 132 7.63 -2.87 12.18
C GLY A 132 8.07 -4.15 11.49
N ILE A 133 7.09 -4.90 11.00
CA ILE A 133 7.24 -6.15 10.27
C ILE A 133 6.60 -5.98 8.90
N ALA A 134 7.41 -6.12 7.85
CA ALA A 134 6.93 -6.01 6.47
C ALA A 134 6.03 -7.20 6.10
N GLN A 135 4.94 -6.93 5.39
CA GLN A 135 3.96 -7.92 4.96
C GLN A 135 4.06 -8.22 3.47
N HIS A 136 3.92 -7.19 2.62
CA HIS A 136 3.80 -7.38 1.19
C HIS A 136 4.44 -6.25 0.39
N VAL A 137 4.69 -6.54 -0.88
CA VAL A 137 5.11 -5.56 -1.87
C VAL A 137 3.99 -5.23 -2.83
N SER A 138 4.01 -4.03 -3.39
CA SER A 138 3.03 -3.56 -4.36
C SER A 138 3.69 -2.72 -5.45
N GLU A 139 3.12 -2.74 -6.65
CA GLU A 139 3.53 -1.90 -7.77
C GLU A 139 2.29 -1.29 -8.42
N VAL A 140 2.41 -0.03 -8.82
CA VAL A 140 1.43 0.67 -9.66
C VAL A 140 1.73 0.38 -11.12
N VAL A 141 0.73 -0.09 -11.84
CA VAL A 141 0.79 -0.43 -13.27
C VAL A 141 -0.44 0.09 -13.99
N PHE A 142 -0.42 0.18 -15.30
CA PHE A 142 -1.67 0.32 -16.05
C PHE A 142 -2.37 -1.04 -16.15
N TRP A 143 -3.56 -1.13 -15.60
CA TRP A 143 -4.51 -2.19 -15.89
C TRP A 143 -5.21 -1.85 -17.19
N GLY A 144 -5.19 -2.75 -18.17
CA GLY A 144 -5.78 -2.55 -19.48
C GLY A 144 -6.92 -3.53 -19.77
N ASN A 145 -7.97 -3.03 -20.42
CA ASN A 145 -9.06 -3.83 -20.99
C ASN A 145 -8.74 -4.16 -22.45
N LYS A 146 -8.32 -5.40 -22.69
CA LYS A 146 -7.92 -5.86 -24.04
C LYS A 146 -8.96 -5.63 -25.11
N ALA A 147 -10.24 -5.90 -24.82
CA ALA A 147 -11.32 -5.72 -25.79
C ALA A 147 -11.51 -4.25 -26.19
N LEU A 148 -11.34 -3.31 -25.25
CA LEU A 148 -11.42 -1.88 -25.55
C LEU A 148 -10.18 -1.38 -26.29
N LEU A 149 -8.99 -1.86 -25.92
CA LEU A 149 -7.75 -1.56 -26.62
C LEU A 149 -7.81 -2.07 -28.07
N GLU A 150 -8.22 -3.32 -28.28
CA GLU A 150 -8.39 -3.91 -29.62
C GLU A 150 -9.40 -3.13 -30.45
N LYS A 151 -10.56 -2.74 -29.86
CA LYS A 151 -11.56 -1.94 -30.53
C LYS A 151 -11.02 -0.57 -30.98
N ALA A 152 -10.07 0.01 -30.24
CA ALA A 152 -9.39 1.25 -30.58
C ALA A 152 -8.19 1.03 -31.54
N GLY A 153 -7.85 -0.21 -31.88
CA GLY A 153 -6.67 -0.53 -32.71
C GLY A 153 -5.35 -0.23 -31.98
N VAL A 154 -5.33 -0.41 -30.67
CA VAL A 154 -4.16 -0.19 -29.80
C VAL A 154 -3.70 -1.52 -29.23
N LYS A 155 -2.40 -1.73 -29.20
CA LYS A 155 -1.76 -2.87 -28.55
C LYS A 155 -1.01 -2.41 -27.30
N PRO A 156 -0.85 -3.26 -26.28
CA PRO A 156 -0.04 -2.92 -25.10
C PRO A 156 1.36 -2.42 -25.44
N GLU A 157 2.00 -3.00 -26.46
CA GLU A 157 3.36 -2.66 -26.90
C GLU A 157 3.45 -1.25 -27.51
N ASP A 158 2.35 -0.70 -28.02
CA ASP A 158 2.29 0.67 -28.55
C ASP A 158 2.49 1.71 -27.45
N MET A 159 2.37 1.31 -26.17
CA MET A 159 2.47 2.17 -24.96
C MET A 159 3.81 1.99 -24.23
N ALA A 160 4.85 1.44 -24.86
CA ALA A 160 6.14 1.18 -24.22
C ALA A 160 6.93 2.46 -23.89
N ASP A 161 6.69 3.54 -24.60
CA ASP A 161 7.24 4.87 -24.33
C ASP A 161 6.12 5.92 -24.24
N TRP A 162 6.47 7.10 -23.71
CA TRP A 162 5.50 8.15 -23.42
C TRP A 162 4.80 8.68 -24.67
N ASP A 163 5.53 8.85 -25.79
CA ASP A 163 4.94 9.35 -27.02
C ASP A 163 3.94 8.34 -27.61
N GLY A 164 4.29 7.06 -27.58
CA GLY A 164 3.41 5.96 -27.97
C GLY A 164 2.20 5.84 -27.05
N PHE A 165 2.37 6.07 -25.74
CA PHE A 165 1.27 6.11 -24.77
C PHE A 165 0.27 7.25 -25.09
N LEU A 166 0.76 8.49 -25.30
CA LEU A 166 -0.11 9.63 -25.68
C LEU A 166 -0.83 9.35 -27.01
N ALA A 167 -0.14 8.81 -28.00
CA ALA A 167 -0.75 8.44 -29.27
C ALA A 167 -1.84 7.37 -29.10
N SER A 168 -1.62 6.40 -28.19
CA SER A 168 -2.59 5.36 -27.85
C SER A 168 -3.80 5.92 -27.14
N VAL A 169 -3.61 6.80 -26.14
CA VAL A 169 -4.70 7.51 -25.44
C VAL A 169 -5.57 8.28 -26.45
N LYS A 170 -4.95 8.98 -27.40
CA LYS A 170 -5.69 9.70 -28.45
C LYS A 170 -6.50 8.74 -29.33
N LYS A 171 -5.93 7.62 -29.78
CA LYS A 171 -6.66 6.61 -30.57
C LYS A 171 -7.86 6.03 -29.83
N ILE A 172 -7.70 5.74 -28.52
CA ILE A 172 -8.77 5.23 -27.67
C ILE A 172 -9.92 6.25 -27.60
N LYS A 173 -9.58 7.53 -27.37
CA LYS A 173 -10.57 8.62 -27.35
C LYS A 173 -11.26 8.82 -28.69
N ASP A 174 -10.51 8.83 -29.79
CA ASP A 174 -11.04 8.96 -31.17
C ASP A 174 -12.00 7.81 -31.51
N ALA A 175 -11.84 6.64 -30.90
CA ALA A 175 -12.74 5.51 -31.01
C ALA A 175 -14.03 5.63 -30.14
N GLY A 176 -14.22 6.76 -29.45
CA GLY A 176 -15.36 7.01 -28.55
C GLY A 176 -15.32 6.18 -27.27
N ILE A 177 -14.12 5.81 -26.80
CA ILE A 177 -13.89 5.05 -25.58
C ILE A 177 -13.25 5.99 -24.57
N THR A 178 -13.70 5.95 -23.31
CA THR A 178 -12.99 6.61 -22.19
C THR A 178 -11.59 6.02 -22.05
N PRO A 179 -10.51 6.79 -22.23
CA PRO A 179 -9.16 6.23 -22.18
C PRO A 179 -8.79 5.71 -20.80
N ILE A 180 -8.97 6.51 -19.76
CA ILE A 180 -8.45 6.23 -18.43
C ILE A 180 -9.53 6.48 -17.38
N SER A 181 -9.64 5.58 -16.39
CA SER A 181 -10.40 5.82 -15.16
C SER A 181 -9.50 6.47 -14.10
N LEU A 182 -9.99 7.51 -13.42
CA LEU A 182 -9.28 8.22 -12.34
C LEU A 182 -10.22 8.58 -11.20
N GLY A 183 -9.82 8.29 -9.95
CA GLY A 183 -10.50 8.72 -8.72
C GLY A 183 -9.86 9.99 -8.17
N GLY A 184 -10.33 11.17 -8.62
CA GLY A 184 -9.73 12.45 -8.25
C GLY A 184 -10.13 12.96 -6.86
N GLN A 185 -11.27 12.50 -6.30
CA GLN A 185 -11.73 12.94 -4.99
C GLN A 185 -10.73 12.61 -3.87
N ASP A 186 -10.13 11.42 -3.91
CA ASP A 186 -9.15 10.96 -2.91
C ASP A 186 -7.75 11.51 -3.15
N LYS A 187 -7.55 12.24 -4.25
CA LYS A 187 -6.31 12.92 -4.69
C LYS A 187 -5.14 11.98 -4.97
N TRP A 188 -4.84 11.04 -4.04
CA TRP A 188 -3.70 10.14 -4.18
C TRP A 188 -3.65 9.30 -5.49
N PRO A 189 -4.74 8.91 -6.15
CA PRO A 189 -4.61 8.21 -7.43
C PRO A 189 -3.97 9.08 -8.53
N ALA A 190 -4.17 10.40 -8.47
CA ALA A 190 -3.61 11.32 -9.46
C ALA A 190 -2.08 11.47 -9.33
N HIS A 191 -1.51 11.36 -8.11
CA HIS A 191 -0.08 11.54 -7.92
C HIS A 191 0.76 10.45 -8.60
N PHE A 192 0.21 9.30 -8.92
CA PHE A 192 0.94 8.24 -9.61
C PHE A 192 1.48 8.67 -10.97
N TYR A 193 0.76 9.56 -11.68
CA TYR A 193 1.20 10.08 -12.97
C TYR A 193 2.44 10.96 -12.82
N TRP A 194 2.35 11.98 -11.97
CA TRP A 194 3.49 12.86 -11.72
C TRP A 194 4.67 12.12 -11.12
N SER A 195 4.43 11.27 -10.12
CA SER A 195 5.48 10.50 -9.45
C SER A 195 6.21 9.56 -10.41
N TYR A 196 5.49 8.82 -11.26
CA TYR A 196 6.15 7.97 -12.24
C TYR A 196 6.93 8.76 -13.29
N LEU A 197 6.42 9.90 -13.73
CA LEU A 197 7.15 10.78 -14.63
C LEU A 197 8.43 11.31 -13.96
N VAL A 198 8.39 11.65 -12.67
CA VAL A 198 9.58 11.98 -11.88
C VAL A 198 10.54 10.79 -11.80
N VAL A 199 10.04 9.58 -11.52
CA VAL A 199 10.88 8.36 -11.50
C VAL A 199 11.61 8.20 -12.84
N ARG A 200 10.95 8.44 -13.97
CA ARG A 200 11.55 8.34 -15.30
C ARG A 200 12.52 9.48 -15.61
N LEU A 201 12.23 10.70 -15.19
CA LEU A 201 13.01 11.90 -15.54
C LEU A 201 14.18 12.16 -14.59
N ALA A 202 13.95 12.05 -13.29
CA ALA A 202 14.95 12.36 -12.26
C ALA A 202 15.72 11.12 -11.78
N GLY A 203 15.11 9.94 -11.83
CA GLY A 203 15.67 8.71 -11.25
C GLY A 203 15.82 8.77 -9.74
N GLU A 204 16.41 7.72 -9.16
CA GLU A 204 16.61 7.61 -7.71
C GLU A 204 17.49 8.73 -7.16
N ASP A 205 18.62 8.99 -7.81
CA ASP A 205 19.58 10.00 -7.36
C ASP A 205 18.97 11.40 -7.38
N GLY A 206 18.26 11.77 -8.47
CA GLY A 206 17.61 13.07 -8.57
C GLY A 206 16.49 13.25 -7.56
N PHE A 207 15.69 12.22 -7.32
CA PHE A 207 14.65 12.24 -6.28
C PHE A 207 15.26 12.41 -4.89
N ASN A 208 16.30 11.65 -4.55
CA ASN A 208 16.96 11.72 -3.25
C ASN A 208 17.65 13.08 -3.02
N ALA A 209 18.30 13.65 -4.02
CA ALA A 209 18.88 14.99 -3.97
C ALA A 209 17.80 16.06 -3.73
N ALA A 210 16.70 16.01 -4.48
CA ALA A 210 15.57 16.94 -4.31
C ALA A 210 14.95 16.83 -2.90
N ARG A 211 14.74 15.61 -2.41
CA ARG A 211 14.25 15.34 -1.05
C ARG A 211 15.21 15.87 0.01
N ALA A 212 16.54 15.81 -0.23
CA ALA A 212 17.55 16.40 0.63
C ALA A 212 17.58 17.94 0.53
N GLY A 213 16.86 18.55 -0.43
CA GLY A 213 16.87 19.99 -0.70
C GLY A 213 18.15 20.47 -1.37
N GLU A 214 18.80 19.58 -2.10
CA GLU A 214 20.01 19.91 -2.85
C GLU A 214 19.66 20.61 -4.18
N GLY A 215 20.49 21.55 -4.60
CA GLY A 215 20.27 22.30 -5.85
C GLY A 215 18.93 23.03 -5.86
N ASP A 216 18.22 22.92 -6.98
CA ASP A 216 16.88 23.52 -7.14
C ASP A 216 15.77 22.63 -6.53
N GLY A 217 16.13 21.49 -5.91
CA GLY A 217 15.21 20.56 -5.28
C GLY A 217 14.07 20.13 -6.21
N PHE A 218 12.85 20.05 -5.70
CA PHE A 218 11.67 19.71 -6.52
C PHE A 218 11.25 20.83 -7.49
N ALA A 219 11.78 22.05 -7.40
CA ALA A 219 11.59 23.09 -8.40
C ALA A 219 12.51 22.93 -9.64
N GLY A 220 13.42 21.96 -9.62
CA GLY A 220 14.34 21.66 -10.71
C GLY A 220 13.66 21.15 -11.98
N GLU A 221 14.38 21.28 -13.12
CA GLU A 221 13.87 20.97 -14.47
C GLU A 221 13.18 19.60 -14.59
N PRO A 222 13.71 18.47 -14.05
CA PRO A 222 13.05 17.16 -14.21
C PRO A 222 11.65 17.10 -13.61
N PHE A 223 11.39 17.81 -12.52
CA PHE A 223 10.12 17.82 -11.80
C PHE A 223 9.09 18.71 -12.50
N VAL A 224 9.52 19.86 -12.99
CA VAL A 224 8.69 20.75 -13.85
C VAL A 224 8.31 20.01 -15.13
N LYS A 225 9.28 19.35 -15.77
CA LYS A 225 9.02 18.57 -16.99
C LYS A 225 8.05 17.42 -16.74
N ALA A 226 8.11 16.76 -15.59
CA ALA A 226 7.14 15.74 -15.19
C ALA A 226 5.72 16.31 -15.11
N GLY A 227 5.56 17.50 -14.53
CA GLY A 227 4.29 18.24 -14.51
C GLY A 227 3.79 18.58 -15.90
N GLN A 228 4.68 19.10 -16.77
CA GLN A 228 4.31 19.43 -18.17
C GLN A 228 3.87 18.19 -18.96
N MET A 229 4.58 17.09 -18.85
CA MET A 229 4.21 15.84 -19.50
C MET A 229 2.86 15.29 -19.00
N PHE A 230 2.56 15.48 -17.72
CA PHE A 230 1.23 15.14 -17.20
C PHE A 230 0.15 16.06 -17.77
N LEU A 231 0.39 17.37 -17.89
CA LEU A 231 -0.52 18.31 -18.55
C LEU A 231 -0.71 17.98 -20.04
N ASP A 232 0.32 17.50 -20.75
CA ASP A 232 0.20 17.06 -22.14
C ASP A 232 -0.74 15.84 -22.26
N LEU A 233 -0.74 14.92 -21.27
CA LEU A 233 -1.75 13.87 -21.19
C LEU A 233 -3.14 14.43 -20.91
N VAL A 234 -3.27 15.34 -19.94
CA VAL A 234 -4.55 15.98 -19.56
C VAL A 234 -5.18 16.73 -20.71
N ALA A 235 -4.37 17.36 -21.58
CA ALA A 235 -4.85 18.06 -22.79
C ALA A 235 -5.57 17.12 -23.78
N LEU A 236 -5.38 15.81 -23.70
CA LEU A 236 -6.15 14.82 -24.46
C LEU A 236 -7.51 14.50 -23.82
N GLU A 237 -7.84 15.11 -22.67
CA GLU A 237 -9.05 14.83 -21.87
C GLU A 237 -9.23 13.32 -21.65
N PRO A 238 -8.26 12.62 -20.99
CA PRO A 238 -8.21 11.17 -20.96
C PRO A 238 -9.18 10.54 -19.96
N PHE A 239 -9.62 11.31 -18.95
CA PHE A 239 -10.38 10.81 -17.82
C PHE A 239 -11.89 10.78 -18.08
N GLN A 240 -12.61 9.96 -17.33
CA GLN A 240 -14.07 9.93 -17.38
C GLN A 240 -14.68 11.23 -16.85
N ASP A 241 -15.88 11.56 -17.32
CA ASP A 241 -16.65 12.69 -16.79
C ASP A 241 -16.85 12.55 -15.29
N GLY A 242 -16.62 13.63 -14.54
CA GLY A 242 -16.82 13.67 -13.10
C GLY A 242 -15.72 13.00 -12.27
N PHE A 243 -14.54 12.74 -12.84
CA PHE A 243 -13.42 12.08 -12.16
C PHE A 243 -13.01 12.80 -10.86
N LEU A 244 -13.14 14.13 -10.79
CA LEU A 244 -12.82 14.90 -9.57
C LEU A 244 -13.76 14.61 -8.39
N ALA A 245 -14.99 14.15 -8.68
CA ALA A 245 -15.97 13.78 -7.66
C ALA A 245 -16.05 12.26 -7.42
N ALA A 246 -15.30 11.48 -8.18
CA ALA A 246 -15.20 10.03 -8.00
C ALA A 246 -14.10 9.72 -6.99
N ASP A 247 -14.43 8.95 -5.94
CA ASP A 247 -13.45 8.32 -5.07
C ASP A 247 -12.78 7.12 -5.78
N TYR A 248 -11.71 6.60 -5.18
CA TYR A 248 -10.98 5.46 -5.75
C TYR A 248 -11.89 4.23 -5.97
N PRO A 249 -12.73 3.79 -5.02
CA PRO A 249 -13.64 2.66 -5.24
C PRO A 249 -14.60 2.86 -6.44
N THR A 250 -15.10 4.07 -6.62
CA THR A 250 -15.96 4.42 -7.76
C THR A 250 -15.21 4.32 -9.09
N ALA A 251 -14.00 4.86 -9.16
CA ALA A 251 -13.15 4.78 -10.35
C ALA A 251 -12.73 3.34 -10.67
N ALA A 252 -12.35 2.56 -9.66
CA ALA A 252 -12.05 1.15 -9.79
C ALA A 252 -13.27 0.36 -10.33
N GLY A 253 -14.46 0.62 -9.80
CA GLY A 253 -15.71 0.03 -10.30
C GLY A 253 -16.03 0.43 -11.73
N TYR A 254 -15.78 1.69 -12.11
CA TYR A 254 -15.97 2.18 -13.49
C TYR A 254 -15.07 1.43 -14.48
N PHE A 255 -13.79 1.23 -14.13
CA PHE A 255 -12.89 0.36 -14.90
C PHE A 255 -13.37 -1.09 -14.90
N GLY A 256 -13.72 -1.64 -13.73
CA GLY A 256 -14.23 -2.99 -13.58
C GLY A 256 -15.51 -3.30 -14.38
N ASP A 257 -16.34 -2.30 -14.63
CA ASP A 257 -17.51 -2.36 -15.52
C ASP A 257 -17.14 -2.32 -17.01
N GLY A 258 -15.84 -2.22 -17.35
CA GLY A 258 -15.37 -2.11 -18.73
C GLY A 258 -15.72 -0.78 -19.41
N LYS A 259 -15.87 0.30 -18.65
CA LYS A 259 -16.22 1.62 -19.17
C LYS A 259 -15.00 2.50 -19.53
N ALA A 260 -13.81 2.14 -19.03
CA ALA A 260 -12.54 2.74 -19.42
C ALA A 260 -11.58 1.67 -19.96
N ALA A 261 -10.68 2.09 -20.86
CA ALA A 261 -9.68 1.21 -21.44
C ALA A 261 -8.51 0.91 -20.50
N LEU A 262 -8.13 1.89 -19.68
CA LEU A 262 -6.96 1.85 -18.80
C LEU A 262 -7.33 2.33 -17.39
N HIS A 263 -6.57 1.84 -16.39
CA HIS A 263 -6.58 2.34 -15.01
C HIS A 263 -5.17 2.26 -14.43
N LEU A 264 -4.55 3.40 -14.11
CA LEU A 264 -3.23 3.43 -13.45
C LEU A 264 -3.40 3.21 -11.96
N MET A 265 -3.10 2.01 -11.48
CA MET A 265 -3.38 1.64 -10.09
C MET A 265 -2.49 0.48 -9.64
N GLY A 266 -2.33 0.33 -8.33
CA GLY A 266 -1.56 -0.76 -7.76
C GLY A 266 -2.21 -2.14 -7.93
N ASN A 267 -1.45 -3.18 -7.65
CA ASN A 267 -1.94 -4.56 -7.77
C ASN A 267 -3.19 -4.88 -6.94
N TRP A 268 -3.46 -4.14 -5.87
CA TRP A 268 -4.71 -4.24 -5.08
C TRP A 268 -5.97 -3.95 -5.90
N ASP A 269 -5.86 -3.22 -7.02
CA ASP A 269 -6.99 -2.91 -7.89
C ASP A 269 -7.61 -4.15 -8.54
N TYR A 270 -6.84 -5.22 -8.67
CA TYR A 270 -7.35 -6.49 -9.18
C TYR A 270 -8.58 -6.99 -8.41
N THR A 271 -8.57 -6.86 -7.09
CA THR A 271 -9.71 -7.22 -6.24
C THR A 271 -10.70 -6.07 -6.10
N THR A 272 -10.24 -4.84 -6.02
CA THR A 272 -11.08 -3.66 -5.80
C THR A 272 -11.97 -3.38 -7.01
N SER A 273 -11.42 -3.40 -8.23
CA SER A 273 -12.20 -3.18 -9.46
C SER A 273 -13.29 -4.26 -9.65
N LYS A 274 -13.02 -5.50 -9.27
CA LYS A 274 -14.02 -6.57 -9.26
C LYS A 274 -15.11 -6.30 -8.23
N THR A 275 -14.72 -6.04 -6.98
CA THR A 275 -15.66 -5.84 -5.86
C THR A 275 -16.57 -4.64 -6.07
N HIS A 276 -16.07 -3.56 -6.67
CA HIS A 276 -16.82 -2.31 -6.89
C HIS A 276 -17.51 -2.24 -8.26
N SER A 277 -17.25 -3.17 -9.19
CA SER A 277 -18.05 -3.28 -10.42
C SER A 277 -19.51 -3.61 -10.13
N ALA A 278 -20.43 -3.24 -11.02
CA ALA A 278 -21.85 -3.55 -10.91
C ALA A 278 -22.12 -5.05 -10.85
N SER A 279 -21.34 -5.85 -11.60
CA SER A 279 -21.44 -7.31 -11.63
C SER A 279 -20.81 -8.01 -10.43
N LYS A 280 -19.96 -7.30 -9.66
CA LYS A 280 -19.06 -7.83 -8.60
C LYS A 280 -18.04 -8.85 -9.12
N ASN A 281 -17.86 -8.94 -10.43
CA ASN A 281 -16.91 -9.84 -11.07
C ASN A 281 -15.78 -9.09 -11.82
N GLY A 282 -16.01 -7.82 -12.13
CA GLY A 282 -15.08 -6.99 -12.90
C GLY A 282 -14.85 -7.47 -14.32
N ILE A 283 -13.75 -7.05 -14.91
CA ILE A 283 -13.29 -7.52 -16.22
C ILE A 283 -12.74 -8.95 -16.04
N PRO A 284 -13.12 -9.93 -16.91
CA PRO A 284 -12.56 -11.27 -16.89
C PRO A 284 -11.03 -11.27 -17.09
N ASP A 285 -10.33 -12.17 -16.43
CA ASP A 285 -8.86 -12.21 -16.43
C ASP A 285 -8.25 -12.38 -17.82
N ASP A 286 -8.92 -13.12 -18.74
CA ASP A 286 -8.49 -13.28 -20.14
C ASP A 286 -8.60 -11.98 -20.94
N ASN A 287 -9.40 -11.03 -20.45
CA ASN A 287 -9.57 -9.69 -21.03
C ASN A 287 -8.79 -8.59 -20.28
N LEU A 288 -8.05 -8.93 -19.24
CA LEU A 288 -7.13 -8.01 -18.55
C LEU A 288 -5.70 -8.13 -19.09
N VAL A 289 -4.96 -7.04 -19.04
CA VAL A 289 -3.52 -7.00 -19.31
C VAL A 289 -2.87 -6.00 -18.34
N ILE A 290 -1.64 -6.28 -17.93
CA ILE A 290 -0.77 -5.32 -17.26
C ILE A 290 0.10 -4.65 -18.31
N ILE A 291 0.28 -3.33 -18.17
CA ILE A 291 1.16 -2.52 -19.00
C ILE A 291 2.03 -1.72 -18.04
N PRO A 292 3.36 -1.91 -18.06
CA PRO A 292 4.27 -1.10 -17.25
C PRO A 292 4.14 0.39 -17.60
N PHE A 293 4.47 1.26 -16.64
CA PHE A 293 4.47 2.71 -16.92
C PHE A 293 5.51 3.03 -18.01
N PRO A 294 5.15 3.84 -19.02
CA PRO A 294 5.99 4.11 -20.19
C PRO A 294 7.39 4.62 -19.82
N SER A 295 8.37 4.29 -20.64
CA SER A 295 9.69 4.92 -20.59
C SER A 295 9.63 6.35 -21.13
N VAL A 296 10.57 7.19 -20.68
CA VAL A 296 10.70 8.60 -21.12
C VAL A 296 12.06 8.80 -21.74
N ALA A 297 12.10 9.20 -23.01
CA ALA A 297 13.35 9.43 -23.71
C ALA A 297 14.18 10.57 -23.08
N GLY A 298 15.46 10.32 -22.82
CA GLY A 298 16.39 11.29 -22.25
C GLY A 298 16.20 11.54 -20.76
N GLY A 299 15.36 10.78 -20.08
CA GLY A 299 15.29 10.80 -18.61
C GLY A 299 16.50 10.11 -17.97
N ALA A 300 16.76 10.43 -16.71
CA ALA A 300 17.86 9.85 -15.92
C ALA A 300 17.48 8.53 -15.23
N GLY A 301 16.16 8.25 -15.07
CA GLY A 301 15.66 7.02 -14.46
C GLY A 301 15.80 5.80 -15.37
N ASP A 302 15.98 4.63 -14.75
CA ASP A 302 16.01 3.37 -15.47
C ASP A 302 14.59 2.98 -15.94
N PRO A 303 14.40 2.48 -17.15
CA PRO A 303 13.09 2.01 -17.64
C PRO A 303 12.47 0.91 -16.78
N THR A 304 13.28 0.16 -16.02
CA THR A 304 12.81 -0.90 -15.11
C THR A 304 12.40 -0.38 -13.74
N ASP A 305 12.65 0.90 -13.42
CA ASP A 305 12.25 1.48 -12.14
C ASP A 305 10.73 1.40 -11.96
N THR A 306 10.30 1.03 -10.76
CA THR A 306 8.90 0.84 -10.42
C THR A 306 8.47 1.81 -9.32
N LEU A 307 7.17 2.12 -9.26
CA LEU A 307 6.54 2.90 -8.19
C LEU A 307 5.60 1.99 -7.41
N GLY A 308 5.75 1.94 -6.09
CA GLY A 308 4.93 1.06 -5.27
C GLY A 308 5.22 1.22 -3.79
N GLY A 309 5.27 0.12 -3.07
CA GLY A 309 5.56 0.14 -1.64
C GLY A 309 5.94 -1.21 -1.07
N ILE A 310 6.61 -1.16 0.07
CA ILE A 310 6.76 -2.26 1.00
C ILE A 310 5.88 -1.91 2.20
N ASN A 311 4.74 -2.57 2.31
CA ASN A 311 3.74 -2.29 3.32
C ASN A 311 3.86 -3.30 4.47
N GLY A 312 3.39 -2.93 5.66
CA GLY A 312 3.49 -3.82 6.82
C GLY A 312 2.81 -3.25 8.06
N TRP A 313 3.23 -3.77 9.18
CA TRP A 313 2.66 -3.55 10.50
C TRP A 313 3.66 -2.84 11.38
N ILE A 314 3.25 -1.75 12.01
CA ILE A 314 4.04 -1.02 13.00
C ILE A 314 3.35 -1.05 14.36
N PHE A 315 4.13 -0.83 15.41
CA PHE A 315 3.69 -1.05 16.78
C PHE A 315 3.65 0.27 17.55
N HIS A 316 2.53 0.54 18.21
CA HIS A 316 2.44 1.66 19.13
C HIS A 316 3.45 1.49 20.27
N ARG A 317 3.96 2.61 20.84
CA ARG A 317 4.97 2.58 21.90
C ARG A 317 4.59 1.75 23.13
N ASP A 318 3.29 1.64 23.43
CA ASP A 318 2.77 0.89 24.57
C ASP A 318 2.32 -0.54 24.21
N ALA A 319 2.48 -0.96 22.93
CA ALA A 319 2.15 -2.31 22.49
C ALA A 319 2.90 -3.38 23.30
N SER A 320 2.26 -4.50 23.58
CA SER A 320 2.83 -5.61 24.32
C SER A 320 3.74 -6.50 23.46
N ASP A 321 4.54 -7.37 24.09
CA ASP A 321 5.27 -8.42 23.37
C ASP A 321 4.32 -9.41 22.68
N ALA A 322 3.10 -9.59 23.21
CA ALA A 322 2.08 -10.43 22.60
C ALA A 322 1.68 -9.91 21.21
N ALA A 323 1.60 -8.59 21.02
CA ALA A 323 1.34 -7.97 19.74
C ALA A 323 2.42 -8.29 18.69
N VAL A 324 3.70 -8.25 19.11
CA VAL A 324 4.82 -8.60 18.23
C VAL A 324 4.77 -10.08 17.87
N LYS A 325 4.53 -10.98 18.84
CA LYS A 325 4.42 -12.42 18.60
C LYS A 325 3.25 -12.78 17.68
N PHE A 326 2.12 -12.11 17.84
CA PHE A 326 1.00 -12.27 16.92
C PHE A 326 1.39 -11.92 15.48
N MET A 327 2.07 -10.79 15.27
CA MET A 327 2.50 -10.39 13.92
C MET A 327 3.61 -11.30 13.37
N GLU A 328 4.52 -11.80 14.20
CA GLU A 328 5.50 -12.80 13.75
C GLU A 328 4.82 -14.10 13.24
N TRP A 329 3.77 -14.56 13.93
CA TRP A 329 2.97 -15.70 13.48
C TRP A 329 2.15 -15.36 12.24
N TYR A 330 1.52 -14.17 12.21
CA TYR A 330 0.70 -13.73 11.08
C TYR A 330 1.55 -13.60 9.80
N GLU A 331 2.81 -13.16 9.91
CA GLU A 331 3.75 -13.01 8.79
C GLU A 331 4.58 -14.29 8.53
N THR A 332 4.12 -15.45 8.96
CA THR A 332 4.70 -16.71 8.51
C THR A 332 4.28 -17.04 7.08
N ALA A 333 5.13 -17.84 6.38
CA ALA A 333 4.81 -18.28 5.03
C ALA A 333 3.46 -19.04 4.97
N ASP A 334 3.16 -19.87 5.97
CA ASP A 334 1.92 -20.67 6.04
C ASP A 334 0.66 -19.79 6.05
N VAL A 335 0.67 -18.72 6.84
CA VAL A 335 -0.45 -17.76 6.89
C VAL A 335 -0.49 -16.93 5.61
N GLN A 336 0.64 -16.39 5.17
CA GLN A 336 0.69 -15.47 4.03
C GLN A 336 0.39 -16.17 2.68
N GLN A 337 0.67 -17.45 2.54
CA GLN A 337 0.26 -18.25 1.39
C GLN A 337 -1.26 -18.28 1.19
N ARG A 338 -2.05 -18.17 2.25
CA ARG A 338 -3.52 -18.14 2.17
C ARG A 338 -3.99 -16.86 1.48
N PHE A 339 -3.34 -15.73 1.75
CA PHE A 339 -3.60 -14.44 1.10
C PHE A 339 -3.11 -14.42 -0.35
N ALA A 340 -1.92 -14.95 -0.60
CA ALA A 340 -1.38 -15.10 -1.95
C ALA A 340 -2.28 -15.97 -2.84
N ALA A 341 -2.84 -17.05 -2.29
CA ALA A 341 -3.70 -17.98 -3.02
C ALA A 341 -4.98 -17.36 -3.57
N ILE A 342 -5.55 -16.36 -2.89
CA ILE A 342 -6.73 -15.61 -3.32
C ILE A 342 -6.39 -14.33 -4.10
N GLY A 343 -5.10 -14.04 -4.31
CA GLY A 343 -4.65 -12.81 -4.98
C GLY A 343 -4.92 -11.54 -4.17
N ALA A 344 -4.77 -11.61 -2.84
CA ALA A 344 -4.93 -10.46 -1.98
C ALA A 344 -3.73 -9.50 -2.11
N HIS A 345 -2.53 -10.03 -1.99
CA HIS A 345 -1.27 -9.28 -2.11
C HIS A 345 -0.10 -10.20 -2.49
N ILE A 346 1.07 -9.62 -2.69
CA ILE A 346 2.34 -10.31 -2.97
C ILE A 346 3.15 -10.33 -1.68
N PRO A 347 3.14 -11.44 -0.91
CA PRO A 347 3.85 -11.51 0.37
C PRO A 347 5.36 -11.33 0.21
N ILE A 348 5.98 -10.60 1.15
CA ILE A 348 7.44 -10.41 1.18
C ILE A 348 8.15 -11.55 1.91
N VAL A 349 7.46 -12.24 2.82
CA VAL A 349 8.05 -13.34 3.59
C VAL A 349 8.49 -14.48 2.67
N ALA A 350 9.68 -15.02 2.92
CA ALA A 350 10.22 -16.11 2.13
C ALA A 350 9.25 -17.31 2.07
N GLY A 351 8.95 -17.79 0.87
CA GLY A 351 7.97 -18.85 0.62
C GLY A 351 6.51 -18.40 0.67
N GLY A 352 6.19 -17.18 1.13
CA GLY A 352 4.82 -16.66 1.22
C GLY A 352 4.14 -16.55 -0.14
N ALA A 353 4.89 -16.27 -1.19
CA ALA A 353 4.40 -16.15 -2.56
C ALA A 353 4.32 -17.50 -3.31
N ASP A 354 4.70 -18.63 -2.72
CA ASP A 354 4.76 -19.93 -3.42
C ASP A 354 3.38 -20.39 -3.92
N THR A 355 2.31 -19.98 -3.26
CA THR A 355 0.92 -20.28 -3.67
C THR A 355 0.31 -19.24 -4.59
N LEU A 356 1.07 -18.22 -4.98
CA LEU A 356 0.60 -17.14 -5.84
C LEU A 356 0.28 -17.68 -7.25
N LYS A 357 -1.03 -17.85 -7.52
CA LYS A 357 -1.53 -18.39 -8.79
C LYS A 357 -1.85 -17.30 -9.81
N ASN A 358 -2.15 -16.09 -9.30
CA ASN A 358 -2.52 -14.97 -10.15
C ASN A 358 -1.34 -14.61 -11.09
N PRO A 359 -1.51 -14.70 -12.42
CA PRO A 359 -0.43 -14.44 -13.37
C PRO A 359 0.04 -12.98 -13.33
N PHE A 360 -0.88 -12.03 -13.12
CA PHE A 360 -0.57 -10.61 -13.02
C PHE A 360 0.33 -10.32 -11.82
N PHE A 361 0.04 -10.91 -10.67
CA PHE A 361 0.84 -10.70 -9.45
C PHE A 361 2.23 -11.34 -9.57
N ARG A 362 2.36 -12.44 -10.30
CA ARG A 362 3.67 -13.02 -10.61
C ARG A 362 4.48 -12.13 -11.54
N GLU A 363 3.84 -11.52 -12.53
CA GLU A 363 4.45 -10.55 -13.44
C GLU A 363 4.91 -9.30 -12.66
N ILE A 364 4.06 -8.74 -11.81
CA ILE A 364 4.39 -7.61 -10.91
C ILE A 364 5.56 -7.96 -9.98
N ALA A 365 5.56 -9.14 -9.38
CA ALA A 365 6.68 -9.59 -8.54
C ALA A 365 7.99 -9.68 -9.34
N GLN A 366 7.94 -10.06 -10.62
CA GLN A 366 9.11 -10.04 -11.50
C GLN A 366 9.56 -8.62 -11.84
N HIS A 367 8.63 -7.67 -12.08
CA HIS A 367 8.98 -6.26 -12.28
C HIS A 367 9.73 -5.70 -11.07
N ILE A 368 9.18 -5.88 -9.85
CA ILE A 368 9.81 -5.40 -8.61
C ILE A 368 11.19 -6.03 -8.41
N ASN A 369 11.33 -7.34 -8.65
CA ASN A 369 12.60 -8.04 -8.50
C ASN A 369 13.67 -7.62 -9.52
N ASN A 370 13.26 -7.15 -10.69
CA ASN A 370 14.14 -6.71 -11.77
C ASN A 370 14.37 -5.19 -11.77
N ALA A 371 13.61 -4.45 -10.96
CA ALA A 371 13.73 -3.00 -10.88
C ALA A 371 15.12 -2.60 -10.39
N HIS A 372 15.72 -1.59 -11.05
CA HIS A 372 16.91 -0.94 -10.52
C HIS A 372 16.58 -0.18 -9.24
N TRP A 373 15.45 0.53 -9.23
CA TRP A 373 14.87 1.21 -8.09
C TRP A 373 13.38 0.92 -7.94
N HIS A 374 12.96 0.53 -6.75
CA HIS A 374 11.55 0.42 -6.37
C HIS A 374 11.18 1.62 -5.51
N ALA A 375 10.67 2.67 -6.15
CA ALA A 375 10.30 3.93 -5.50
C ALA A 375 9.07 3.73 -4.61
N ILE A 376 9.12 4.24 -3.38
CA ILE A 376 7.95 4.30 -2.50
C ILE A 376 7.00 5.40 -3.01
N PHE A 377 5.69 5.19 -2.89
CA PHE A 377 4.66 6.21 -3.14
C PHE A 377 5.10 7.57 -2.59
N PHE A 378 5.13 8.60 -3.42
CA PHE A 378 5.72 9.88 -3.03
C PHE A 378 4.99 10.56 -1.88
N ASP A 379 3.67 10.37 -1.78
CA ASP A 379 2.86 10.85 -0.65
C ASP A 379 3.27 10.19 0.68
N GLN A 380 3.85 8.99 0.64
CA GLN A 380 4.38 8.28 1.81
C GLN A 380 5.88 8.54 2.02
N ALA A 381 6.65 8.57 0.93
CA ALA A 381 8.11 8.74 0.97
C ALA A 381 8.51 10.11 1.55
N LEU A 382 7.75 11.16 1.25
CA LEU A 382 8.05 12.54 1.64
C LEU A 382 7.44 12.95 3.00
N GLY A 383 6.69 12.05 3.64
CA GLY A 383 5.99 12.35 4.88
C GLY A 383 4.62 13.00 4.66
N PRO A 384 3.77 13.06 5.69
CA PRO A 384 2.36 13.43 5.53
C PRO A 384 2.14 14.86 5.04
N ASP A 385 2.96 15.82 5.50
CA ASP A 385 2.78 17.22 5.14
C ASP A 385 3.15 17.46 3.65
N VAL A 386 4.36 17.05 3.24
CA VAL A 386 4.81 17.15 1.85
C VAL A 386 4.00 16.23 0.94
N GLY A 387 3.70 15.01 1.42
CA GLY A 387 2.88 14.04 0.69
C GLY A 387 1.46 14.55 0.42
N GLY A 388 0.88 15.31 1.36
CA GLY A 388 -0.38 16.02 1.16
C GLY A 388 -0.30 17.00 -0.01
N VAL A 389 0.76 17.81 -0.07
CA VAL A 389 0.99 18.75 -1.18
C VAL A 389 1.20 18.02 -2.50
N VAL A 390 1.93 16.89 -2.51
CA VAL A 390 2.08 16.06 -3.73
C VAL A 390 0.72 15.59 -4.25
N ASN A 391 -0.17 15.16 -3.36
CA ASN A 391 -1.52 14.73 -3.72
C ASN A 391 -2.37 15.91 -4.24
N ASP A 392 -2.28 17.08 -3.60
CA ASP A 392 -3.02 18.27 -3.98
C ASP A 392 -2.61 18.78 -5.38
N VAL A 393 -1.31 19.03 -5.59
CA VAL A 393 -0.83 19.52 -6.90
C VAL A 393 -1.08 18.52 -8.02
N SER A 394 -1.08 17.22 -7.73
CA SER A 394 -1.32 16.19 -8.75
C SER A 394 -2.77 16.18 -9.23
N VAL A 395 -3.75 16.38 -8.35
CA VAL A 395 -5.15 16.49 -8.78
C VAL A 395 -5.41 17.83 -9.46
N GLU A 396 -4.74 18.91 -9.04
CA GLU A 396 -4.82 20.21 -9.71
C GLU A 396 -4.21 20.18 -11.12
N LEU A 397 -3.09 19.45 -11.32
CA LEU A 397 -2.56 19.16 -12.66
C LEU A 397 -3.58 18.36 -13.49
N ALA A 398 -4.21 17.31 -12.90
CA ALA A 398 -5.20 16.50 -13.60
C ALA A 398 -6.44 17.31 -14.01
N ASP A 399 -6.79 18.35 -13.27
CA ASP A 399 -7.87 19.32 -13.57
C ASP A 399 -7.41 20.47 -14.49
N ASN A 400 -6.12 20.52 -14.85
CA ASN A 400 -5.51 21.65 -15.57
C ASN A 400 -5.69 23.01 -14.85
N ALA A 401 -5.70 22.96 -13.50
CA ALA A 401 -5.95 24.14 -12.64
C ALA A 401 -4.65 24.85 -12.23
N ILE A 402 -3.48 24.20 -12.37
CA ILE A 402 -2.18 24.71 -11.97
C ILE A 402 -1.14 24.47 -13.08
N SER A 403 -0.11 25.30 -13.18
CA SER A 403 1.02 25.07 -14.10
C SER A 403 1.99 24.05 -13.56
N ALA A 404 2.81 23.47 -14.44
CA ALA A 404 3.85 22.53 -14.06
C ALA A 404 4.90 23.17 -13.13
N GLU A 405 5.28 24.41 -13.39
CA GLU A 405 6.21 25.19 -12.60
C GLU A 405 5.68 25.46 -11.19
N GLU A 406 4.41 25.87 -11.09
CA GLU A 406 3.77 26.15 -9.81
C GLU A 406 3.61 24.87 -8.98
N ALA A 407 3.19 23.75 -9.58
CA ALA A 407 3.10 22.45 -8.91
C ALA A 407 4.45 22.01 -8.35
N ALA A 408 5.51 22.08 -9.15
CA ALA A 408 6.87 21.73 -8.74
C ALA A 408 7.39 22.64 -7.61
N GLN A 409 7.10 23.96 -7.69
CA GLN A 409 7.48 24.94 -6.69
C GLN A 409 6.79 24.68 -5.34
N LEU A 410 5.48 24.39 -5.33
CA LEU A 410 4.75 24.09 -4.10
C LEU A 410 5.30 22.85 -3.38
N VAL A 411 5.64 21.78 -4.11
CA VAL A 411 6.27 20.60 -3.51
C VAL A 411 7.65 20.95 -2.96
N HIS A 412 8.43 21.78 -3.67
CA HIS A 412 9.75 22.23 -3.20
C HIS A 412 9.63 23.02 -1.90
N GLU A 413 8.73 23.99 -1.83
CA GLU A 413 8.48 24.81 -0.64
C GLU A 413 8.06 23.93 0.54
N ALA A 414 7.14 22.99 0.34
CA ALA A 414 6.73 22.06 1.38
C ALA A 414 7.90 21.22 1.92
N VAL A 415 8.83 20.78 1.06
CA VAL A 415 10.05 20.06 1.50
C VAL A 415 10.98 20.96 2.32
N LEU A 416 11.11 22.24 1.98
CA LEU A 416 11.92 23.17 2.76
C LEU A 416 11.30 23.48 4.13
N ASP A 417 9.98 23.62 4.18
CA ASP A 417 9.24 23.92 5.41
C ASP A 417 9.18 22.71 6.37
N SER A 418 9.35 21.49 5.84
CA SER A 418 9.35 20.25 6.64
C SER A 418 10.68 19.94 7.35
N LYS A 419 11.74 20.74 7.13
CA LYS A 419 13.08 20.57 7.72
C LYS A 419 13.28 21.42 8.95
#